data_1e640145cfa43438b11204aa4c2e35ef
#
_entry.id   1e640145cfa43438b11204aa4c2e35ef
#
_cell.length_a   1.000
_cell.length_b   1.000
_cell.length_c   1.000
_cell.angle_alpha   90.00
_cell.angle_beta   90.00
_cell.angle_gamma   90.00
#
_symmetry.space_group_name_H-M   'P 1'
#
loop_
_entity.id
_entity.type
_entity.pdbx_description
1 polymer ?
#
loop_
_entity_poly.entity_id
_entity_poly.type
_entity_poly.pdbx_seq_one_letter_code
_entity_poly.pdbx_strand_id
1 'polypeptide(L)'
;MPERAGLLGQGSILMVTSRHEHGVDAAYTTPATRAKWVRLHFFGAPLPNGFPGAQPVKPELPITPQTRTLAANPCVNCHRDFFPLGYALENFDPLGRWRTDDQIGPVDASGAFVDGTPIDGAVDLRKILLQYPEAFRTTITEKLLIYAAVRSVGPTSATPESLVRAREILRSSPGPRWSTLIAAVVQSMPKQ
;
A
#
# COMPACT_ATOMS: atom_id res chain seq x y z
N MET A 1 13.92 -12.01 -10.58
CA MET A 1 13.45 -12.18 -9.20
C MET A 1 11.93 -11.99 -9.18
N PRO A 2 11.14 -13.04 -8.93
CA PRO A 2 9.68 -12.95 -8.92
C PRO A 2 9.14 -12.03 -7.80
N GLU A 3 9.90 -11.85 -6.74
CA GLU A 3 9.59 -10.98 -5.61
C GLU A 3 9.50 -9.51 -6.02
N ARG A 4 10.29 -9.09 -7.01
CA ARG A 4 10.32 -7.70 -7.51
C ARG A 4 9.28 -7.40 -8.57
N ALA A 5 8.41 -8.34 -8.93
CA ALA A 5 7.44 -8.11 -9.99
C ALA A 5 6.34 -7.12 -9.55
N GLY A 6 5.94 -6.25 -10.48
CA GLY A 6 4.84 -5.31 -10.30
C GLY A 6 5.16 -4.12 -9.40
N LEU A 7 4.11 -3.40 -8.99
CA LEU A 7 4.22 -2.16 -8.21
C LEU A 7 4.87 -2.38 -6.84
N LEU A 8 4.58 -3.49 -6.16
CA LEU A 8 5.10 -3.76 -4.82
C LEU A 8 6.63 -3.89 -4.77
N GLY A 9 7.27 -4.26 -5.88
CA GLY A 9 8.72 -4.39 -5.98
C GLY A 9 9.43 -3.13 -6.49
N GLN A 10 8.71 -2.03 -6.72
CA GLN A 10 9.30 -0.78 -7.18
C GLN A 10 10.06 -0.08 -6.05
N GLY A 11 11.33 0.24 -6.31
CA GLY A 11 12.20 0.89 -5.32
C GLY A 11 11.63 2.19 -4.78
N SER A 12 11.01 3.02 -5.62
CA SER A 12 10.38 4.27 -5.20
C SER A 12 9.27 4.05 -4.16
N ILE A 13 8.44 3.01 -4.32
CA ILE A 13 7.38 2.67 -3.36
C ILE A 13 7.99 2.17 -2.05
N LEU A 14 8.98 1.31 -2.13
CA LEU A 14 9.66 0.77 -0.96
C LEU A 14 10.39 1.85 -0.17
N MET A 15 10.99 2.82 -0.86
CA MET A 15 11.66 3.97 -0.22
C MET A 15 10.66 4.91 0.45
N VAL A 16 9.58 5.33 -0.23
CA VAL A 16 8.60 6.28 0.37
C VAL A 16 7.78 5.63 1.49
N THR A 17 7.77 4.32 1.59
CA THR A 17 7.14 3.58 2.70
C THR A 17 8.11 3.21 3.82
N SER A 18 9.36 3.63 3.72
CA SER A 18 10.38 3.53 4.75
C SER A 18 10.53 4.86 5.49
N ARG A 19 11.17 4.84 6.64
CA ARG A 19 11.40 6.04 7.44
C ARG A 19 12.88 6.36 7.54
N HIS A 20 13.17 7.64 7.55
CA HIS A 20 14.46 8.20 7.92
C HIS A 20 14.20 9.22 9.03
N GLU A 21 14.75 9.02 10.20
CA GLU A 21 14.68 9.98 11.30
C GLU A 21 15.91 10.89 11.32
N HIS A 22 15.67 12.19 11.57
CA HIS A 22 16.75 13.12 11.80
C HIS A 22 17.55 12.69 13.04
N GLY A 23 18.87 12.51 12.88
CA GLY A 23 19.78 12.09 13.96
C GLY A 23 19.97 10.57 14.07
N VAL A 24 19.38 9.78 13.18
CA VAL A 24 19.67 8.35 13.02
C VAL A 24 20.30 8.13 11.66
N ASP A 25 21.52 7.61 11.63
CA ASP A 25 22.28 7.42 10.39
C ASP A 25 21.74 6.30 9.48
N ALA A 26 20.63 5.67 9.85
CA ALA A 26 20.07 4.57 9.09
C ALA A 26 18.57 4.77 8.83
N ALA A 27 18.17 4.62 7.57
CA ALA A 27 16.77 4.43 7.21
C ALA A 27 16.30 3.04 7.67
N TYR A 28 15.05 2.95 8.14
CA TYR A 28 14.46 1.69 8.59
C TYR A 28 13.09 1.46 7.96
N THR A 29 12.69 0.19 7.88
CA THR A 29 11.38 -0.21 7.37
C THR A 29 10.35 -0.20 8.50
N THR A 30 9.11 0.16 8.18
CA THR A 30 8.00 0.01 9.11
C THR A 30 6.86 -0.72 8.44
N PRO A 31 6.53 -1.95 8.84
CA PRO A 31 5.40 -2.69 8.31
C PRO A 31 4.10 -1.91 8.38
N ALA A 32 3.90 -1.12 9.43
CA ALA A 32 2.73 -0.24 9.55
C ALA A 32 2.60 0.74 8.38
N THR A 33 3.70 1.41 7.99
CA THR A 33 3.69 2.36 6.86
C THR A 33 3.48 1.65 5.54
N ARG A 34 4.13 0.50 5.33
CA ARG A 34 3.97 -0.35 4.14
C ARG A 34 2.54 -0.88 4.03
N ALA A 35 1.99 -1.42 5.11
CA ALA A 35 0.62 -1.91 5.18
C ALA A 35 -0.41 -0.79 4.90
N LYS A 36 -0.22 0.38 5.52
CA LYS A 36 -1.05 1.57 5.26
C LYS A 36 -1.01 1.94 3.79
N TRP A 37 0.18 1.94 3.18
CA TRP A 37 0.34 2.27 1.78
C TRP A 37 -0.39 1.27 0.87
N VAL A 38 -0.22 -0.04 1.08
CA VAL A 38 -0.92 -1.09 0.33
C VAL A 38 -2.44 -0.92 0.48
N ARG A 39 -2.93 -0.78 1.72
CA ARG A 39 -4.35 -0.62 1.99
C ARG A 39 -4.95 0.60 1.29
N LEU A 40 -4.26 1.73 1.34
CA LEU A 40 -4.74 2.98 0.75
C LEU A 40 -4.68 2.98 -0.79
N HIS A 41 -3.65 2.35 -1.37
CA HIS A 41 -3.39 2.46 -2.81
C HIS A 41 -3.91 1.28 -3.63
N PHE A 42 -4.16 0.13 -3.01
CA PHE A 42 -4.75 -1.02 -3.68
C PHE A 42 -6.23 -1.21 -3.35
N PHE A 43 -6.62 -0.96 -2.11
CA PHE A 43 -8.00 -1.18 -1.68
C PHE A 43 -8.82 0.11 -1.53
N GLY A 44 -8.20 1.29 -1.63
CA GLY A 44 -8.88 2.56 -1.39
C GLY A 44 -9.40 2.73 0.04
N ALA A 45 -8.92 1.90 0.98
CA ALA A 45 -9.40 1.86 2.35
C ALA A 45 -8.40 2.57 3.28
N PRO A 46 -8.65 3.83 3.68
CA PRO A 46 -7.81 4.49 4.68
C PRO A 46 -7.88 3.76 6.01
N LEU A 47 -6.82 3.85 6.80
CA LEU A 47 -6.88 3.44 8.20
C LEU A 47 -7.78 4.41 8.96
N PRO A 48 -8.56 3.94 9.94
CA PRO A 48 -9.22 4.85 10.87
C PRO A 48 -8.16 5.77 11.49
N ASN A 49 -8.51 7.05 11.67
CA ASN A 49 -7.64 7.99 12.35
C ASN A 49 -7.23 7.40 13.71
N GLY A 50 -5.95 7.52 14.03
CA GLY A 50 -5.37 6.86 15.20
C GLY A 50 -6.16 7.14 16.49
N PHE A 51 -6.09 6.21 17.43
CA PHE A 51 -6.73 6.37 18.73
C PHE A 51 -6.25 7.63 19.43
N PRO A 52 -7.16 8.45 19.98
CA PRO A 52 -6.76 9.53 20.86
C PRO A 52 -5.92 8.96 22.00
N GLY A 53 -4.69 9.46 22.17
CA GLY A 53 -3.76 8.98 23.22
C GLY A 53 -2.83 7.84 22.79
N ALA A 54 -2.85 7.42 21.54
CA ALA A 54 -1.80 6.54 21.03
C ALA A 54 -0.44 7.26 21.14
N GLN A 55 0.39 6.82 22.06
CA GLN A 55 1.78 7.27 22.13
C GLN A 55 2.47 6.84 20.81
N PRO A 56 3.32 7.71 20.21
CA PRO A 56 4.18 7.28 19.12
C PRO A 56 5.00 6.09 19.64
N VAL A 57 4.83 4.93 19.02
CA VAL A 57 5.72 3.80 19.32
C VAL A 57 7.12 4.28 18.94
N LYS A 58 8.01 4.33 19.91
CA LYS A 58 9.40 4.68 19.65
C LYS A 58 9.94 3.72 18.61
N PRO A 59 10.54 4.23 17.53
CA PRO A 59 10.99 3.40 16.39
C PRO A 59 12.21 2.54 16.68
N GLU A 60 12.59 2.39 17.93
CA GLU A 60 13.86 1.79 18.38
C GLU A 60 13.92 0.27 18.28
N LEU A 61 12.81 -0.39 17.93
CA LEU A 61 12.81 -1.85 17.82
C LEU A 61 12.46 -2.27 16.39
N PRO A 62 13.35 -2.97 15.71
CA PRO A 62 13.02 -3.67 14.48
C PRO A 62 11.86 -4.63 14.74
N ILE A 63 11.07 -4.89 13.73
CA ILE A 63 9.92 -5.76 13.87
C ILE A 63 10.41 -7.20 13.81
N THR A 64 10.70 -7.68 15.00
CA THR A 64 10.99 -9.08 15.27
C THR A 64 9.71 -9.84 15.61
N PRO A 65 9.74 -11.18 15.64
CA PRO A 65 8.69 -11.97 16.26
C PRO A 65 8.29 -11.48 17.67
N GLN A 66 9.25 -10.94 18.44
CA GLN A 66 8.98 -10.35 19.77
C GLN A 66 8.21 -9.03 19.68
N THR A 67 8.50 -8.16 18.70
CA THR A 67 7.70 -6.93 18.49
C THR A 67 6.34 -7.22 17.90
N ARG A 68 6.17 -8.33 17.16
CA ARG A 68 4.85 -8.86 16.83
C ARG A 68 4.07 -9.24 18.09
N THR A 69 4.73 -9.76 19.12
CA THR A 69 4.13 -10.12 20.41
C THR A 69 3.84 -8.87 21.24
N LEU A 70 4.63 -7.80 21.14
CA LEU A 70 4.35 -6.49 21.75
C LEU A 70 3.17 -5.78 21.06
N ALA A 71 2.91 -6.06 19.78
CA ALA A 71 1.64 -5.78 19.15
C ALA A 71 0.47 -6.56 19.79
N ALA A 72 0.70 -7.42 20.79
CA ALA A 72 -0.33 -8.18 21.50
C ALA A 72 -1.09 -7.39 22.58
N ASN A 73 -0.81 -6.11 22.77
CA ASN A 73 -1.57 -5.23 23.66
C ASN A 73 -2.64 -4.43 22.89
N PRO A 74 -3.61 -3.76 23.49
CA PRO A 74 -4.93 -3.40 22.92
C PRO A 74 -4.96 -2.86 21.49
N CYS A 75 -3.80 -2.54 20.94
CA CYS A 75 -3.62 -2.18 19.53
C CYS A 75 -3.77 -3.38 18.55
N VAL A 76 -3.69 -4.62 19.03
CA VAL A 76 -3.74 -5.84 18.20
C VAL A 76 -5.02 -5.95 17.40
N ASN A 77 -6.15 -5.62 17.98
CA ASN A 77 -7.44 -5.77 17.31
C ASN A 77 -7.55 -4.91 16.04
N CYS A 78 -6.87 -3.75 15.99
CA CYS A 78 -6.83 -2.91 14.81
C CYS A 78 -5.66 -3.23 13.88
N HIS A 79 -4.55 -3.71 14.44
CA HIS A 79 -3.30 -3.92 13.68
C HIS A 79 -3.23 -5.30 13.04
N ARG A 80 -3.92 -6.28 13.62
CA ARG A 80 -3.96 -7.66 13.13
C ARG A 80 -4.41 -7.76 11.66
N ASP A 81 -5.37 -6.96 11.27
CA ASP A 81 -6.02 -7.06 9.97
C ASP A 81 -5.23 -6.38 8.83
N PHE A 82 -4.24 -5.54 9.15
CA PHE A 82 -3.49 -4.87 8.10
C PHE A 82 -1.96 -5.04 8.17
N PHE A 83 -1.38 -5.26 9.34
CA PHE A 83 0.07 -5.45 9.48
C PHE A 83 0.65 -6.56 8.60
N PRO A 84 -0.04 -7.70 8.38
CA PRO A 84 0.44 -8.74 7.48
C PRO A 84 0.73 -8.25 6.06
N LEU A 85 0.00 -7.24 5.57
CA LEU A 85 0.27 -6.61 4.28
C LEU A 85 1.65 -5.92 4.24
N GLY A 86 2.08 -5.41 5.39
CA GLY A 86 3.39 -4.78 5.53
C GLY A 86 4.51 -5.78 5.79
N TYR A 87 4.27 -6.80 6.62
CA TYR A 87 5.24 -7.87 6.87
C TYR A 87 5.66 -8.55 5.58
N ALA A 88 4.74 -8.80 4.67
CA ALA A 88 5.00 -9.39 3.37
C ALA A 88 6.05 -8.62 2.53
N LEU A 89 6.34 -7.38 2.87
CA LEU A 89 7.31 -6.55 2.16
C LEU A 89 8.62 -6.36 2.93
N GLU A 90 8.80 -6.98 4.10
CA GLU A 90 9.99 -6.77 4.94
C GLU A 90 11.26 -7.42 4.40
N ASN A 91 11.16 -8.36 3.46
CA ASN A 91 12.32 -8.79 2.68
C ASN A 91 12.90 -7.69 1.77
N PHE A 92 12.26 -6.53 1.66
CA PHE A 92 12.86 -5.36 1.04
C PHE A 92 13.36 -4.39 2.12
N ASP A 93 14.64 -4.04 2.05
CA ASP A 93 15.24 -3.03 2.92
C ASP A 93 14.69 -1.61 2.63
N PRO A 94 15.08 -0.57 3.36
CA PRO A 94 14.61 0.79 3.13
C PRO A 94 14.92 1.35 1.73
N LEU A 95 15.94 0.83 1.05
CA LEU A 95 16.32 1.21 -0.32
C LEU A 95 15.69 0.29 -1.37
N GLY A 96 14.85 -0.66 -0.95
CA GLY A 96 14.22 -1.62 -1.83
C GLY A 96 15.15 -2.76 -2.28
N ARG A 97 16.28 -2.98 -1.63
CA ARG A 97 17.14 -4.14 -1.92
C ARG A 97 16.56 -5.37 -1.20
N TRP A 98 16.70 -6.52 -1.80
CA TRP A 98 16.27 -7.78 -1.19
C TRP A 98 17.19 -8.17 -0.04
N ARG A 99 16.60 -8.59 1.08
CA ARG A 99 17.28 -9.11 2.26
C ARG A 99 16.56 -10.35 2.79
N THR A 100 17.33 -11.27 3.37
CA THR A 100 16.85 -12.45 4.13
C THR A 100 17.00 -12.26 5.63
N ASP A 101 17.89 -11.34 6.01
CA ASP A 101 18.24 -11.04 7.39
C ASP A 101 18.22 -9.53 7.62
N ASP A 102 17.92 -9.12 8.81
CA ASP A 102 18.08 -7.76 9.31
C ASP A 102 19.11 -7.72 10.45
N GLN A 103 19.19 -6.60 11.18
CA GLN A 103 20.16 -6.44 12.28
C GLN A 103 19.92 -7.38 13.47
N ILE A 104 18.79 -8.08 13.51
CA ILE A 104 18.36 -8.90 14.66
C ILE A 104 18.31 -10.38 14.30
N GLY A 105 18.18 -10.71 13.02
CA GLY A 105 18.15 -12.09 12.54
C GLY A 105 17.31 -12.26 11.28
N PRO A 106 16.86 -13.49 10.99
CA PRO A 106 16.09 -13.78 9.80
C PRO A 106 14.80 -12.94 9.71
N VAL A 107 14.54 -12.40 8.54
CA VAL A 107 13.31 -11.64 8.27
C VAL A 107 12.11 -12.59 8.22
N ASP A 108 11.15 -12.36 9.10
CA ASP A 108 9.87 -13.06 9.07
C ASP A 108 8.83 -12.22 8.32
N ALA A 109 8.59 -12.55 7.05
CA ALA A 109 7.62 -11.88 6.17
C ALA A 109 6.23 -12.56 6.18
N SER A 110 5.99 -13.49 7.10
CA SER A 110 4.76 -14.26 7.19
C SER A 110 3.62 -13.50 7.87
N GLY A 111 2.39 -13.93 7.60
CA GLY A 111 1.17 -13.42 8.23
C GLY A 111 -0.07 -14.08 7.65
N ALA A 112 -1.22 -13.51 7.94
CA ALA A 112 -2.49 -13.92 7.33
C ALA A 112 -3.30 -12.70 6.90
N PHE A 113 -3.98 -12.81 5.77
CA PHE A 113 -4.95 -11.81 5.33
C PHE A 113 -6.21 -11.86 6.22
N VAL A 114 -7.10 -10.87 6.08
CA VAL A 114 -8.30 -10.74 6.92
C VAL A 114 -9.24 -11.95 6.86
N ASP A 115 -9.23 -12.69 5.76
CA ASP A 115 -10.01 -13.91 5.57
C ASP A 115 -9.30 -15.20 6.05
N GLY A 116 -8.11 -15.05 6.64
CA GLY A 116 -7.28 -16.15 7.10
C GLY A 116 -6.32 -16.72 6.04
N THR A 117 -6.35 -16.21 4.80
CA THR A 117 -5.41 -16.66 3.76
C THR A 117 -3.97 -16.39 4.17
N PRO A 118 -3.09 -17.41 4.20
CA PRO A 118 -1.70 -17.22 4.59
C PRO A 118 -0.95 -16.33 3.58
N ILE A 119 -0.04 -15.53 4.11
CA ILE A 119 0.87 -14.68 3.34
C ILE A 119 2.29 -15.04 3.75
N ASP A 120 3.16 -15.31 2.78
CA ASP A 120 4.59 -15.43 2.98
C ASP A 120 5.32 -14.61 1.89
N GLY A 121 5.63 -13.37 2.25
CA GLY A 121 6.34 -12.45 1.40
C GLY A 121 5.50 -11.80 0.28
N ALA A 122 6.21 -11.00 -0.54
CA ALA A 122 5.61 -10.15 -1.58
C ALA A 122 4.89 -10.94 -2.69
N VAL A 123 5.29 -12.18 -2.95
CA VAL A 123 4.68 -13.02 -3.98
C VAL A 123 3.25 -13.38 -3.60
N ASP A 124 3.04 -13.82 -2.35
CA ASP A 124 1.70 -14.20 -1.89
C ASP A 124 0.81 -12.97 -1.69
N LEU A 125 1.36 -11.88 -1.16
CA LEU A 125 0.64 -10.62 -1.10
C LEU A 125 0.13 -10.21 -2.49
N ARG A 126 0.95 -10.33 -3.54
CA ARG A 126 0.53 -10.02 -4.91
C ARG A 126 -0.60 -10.93 -5.40
N LYS A 127 -0.53 -12.24 -5.11
CA LYS A 127 -1.60 -13.18 -5.46
C LYS A 127 -2.93 -12.78 -4.82
N ILE A 128 -2.91 -12.39 -3.55
CA ILE A 128 -4.10 -11.91 -2.83
C ILE A 128 -4.63 -10.63 -3.48
N LEU A 129 -3.79 -9.63 -3.75
CA LEU A 129 -4.22 -8.38 -4.37
C LEU A 129 -4.86 -8.60 -5.75
N LEU A 130 -4.41 -9.58 -6.51
CA LEU A 130 -5.00 -9.94 -7.80
C LEU A 130 -6.40 -10.55 -7.70
N GLN A 131 -6.84 -10.98 -6.52
CA GLN A 131 -8.21 -11.45 -6.28
C GLN A 131 -9.20 -10.28 -6.12
N TYR A 132 -8.71 -9.04 -5.96
CA TYR A 132 -9.52 -7.85 -5.77
C TYR A 132 -9.32 -6.81 -6.89
N PRO A 133 -9.49 -7.18 -8.17
CA PRO A 133 -9.17 -6.31 -9.31
C PRO A 133 -10.03 -5.04 -9.34
N GLU A 134 -11.29 -5.12 -8.91
CA GLU A 134 -12.21 -3.97 -8.92
C GLU A 134 -11.85 -2.93 -7.85
N ALA A 135 -11.38 -3.36 -6.69
CA ALA A 135 -10.89 -2.45 -5.66
C ALA A 135 -9.69 -1.66 -6.18
N PHE A 136 -8.73 -2.35 -6.79
CA PHE A 136 -7.56 -1.72 -7.38
C PHE A 136 -7.91 -0.76 -8.52
N ARG A 137 -8.77 -1.19 -9.46
CA ARG A 137 -9.21 -0.36 -10.59
C ARG A 137 -9.88 0.92 -10.12
N THR A 138 -10.79 0.80 -9.16
CA THR A 138 -11.49 1.94 -8.56
C THR A 138 -10.49 2.92 -7.94
N THR A 139 -9.60 2.41 -7.11
CA THR A 139 -8.63 3.21 -6.37
C THR A 139 -7.64 3.92 -7.30
N ILE A 140 -7.09 3.21 -8.28
CA ILE A 140 -6.13 3.81 -9.20
C ILE A 140 -6.79 4.84 -10.13
N THR A 141 -8.04 4.60 -10.54
CA THR A 141 -8.82 5.55 -11.34
C THR A 141 -9.04 6.85 -10.59
N GLU A 142 -9.45 6.77 -9.32
CA GLU A 142 -9.63 7.93 -8.46
C GLU A 142 -8.33 8.74 -8.31
N LYS A 143 -7.22 8.05 -8.02
CA LYS A 143 -5.92 8.71 -7.88
C LYS A 143 -5.42 9.35 -9.16
N LEU A 144 -5.64 8.74 -10.30
CA LEU A 144 -5.30 9.31 -11.59
C LEU A 144 -6.19 10.53 -11.93
N LEU A 145 -7.48 10.48 -11.60
CA LEU A 145 -8.37 11.63 -11.75
C LEU A 145 -7.90 12.81 -10.89
N ILE A 146 -7.60 12.56 -9.61
CA ILE A 146 -7.07 13.60 -8.71
C ILE A 146 -5.76 14.16 -9.26
N TYR A 147 -4.84 13.31 -9.70
CA TYR A 147 -3.57 13.73 -10.27
C TYR A 147 -3.77 14.60 -11.53
N ALA A 148 -4.63 14.17 -12.45
CA ALA A 148 -4.92 14.89 -13.67
C ALA A 148 -5.60 16.25 -13.37
N ALA A 149 -6.56 16.25 -12.45
CA ALA A 149 -7.29 17.42 -12.04
C ALA A 149 -6.40 18.50 -11.40
N VAL A 150 -5.56 18.11 -10.46
CA VAL A 150 -4.64 19.05 -9.78
C VAL A 150 -3.65 19.68 -10.77
N ARG A 151 -3.24 18.96 -11.80
CA ARG A 151 -2.29 19.49 -12.80
C ARG A 151 -2.95 20.36 -13.87
N SER A 152 -4.24 20.15 -14.16
CA SER A 152 -4.92 20.82 -15.29
C SER A 152 -5.66 22.10 -14.88
N VAL A 153 -6.38 22.08 -13.76
CA VAL A 153 -7.36 23.11 -13.43
C VAL A 153 -7.48 23.41 -11.92
N GLY A 154 -6.67 22.74 -11.09
CA GLY A 154 -6.72 22.87 -9.62
C GLY A 154 -7.52 21.77 -8.92
N PRO A 155 -7.58 21.78 -7.58
CA PRO A 155 -8.06 20.65 -6.78
C PRO A 155 -9.56 20.34 -6.88
N THR A 156 -10.35 21.19 -7.52
CA THR A 156 -11.82 21.05 -7.62
C THR A 156 -12.31 20.30 -8.86
N SER A 157 -11.43 19.87 -9.75
CA SER A 157 -11.82 19.28 -11.04
C SER A 157 -12.01 17.77 -11.03
N ALA A 158 -11.62 17.07 -9.96
CA ALA A 158 -11.96 15.65 -9.74
C ALA A 158 -13.30 15.58 -9.00
N THR A 159 -14.41 15.57 -9.74
CA THR A 159 -15.74 15.48 -9.16
C THR A 159 -16.20 14.02 -9.00
N PRO A 160 -17.17 13.73 -8.12
CA PRO A 160 -17.79 12.40 -8.06
C PRO A 160 -18.32 11.93 -9.41
N GLU A 161 -18.85 12.84 -10.21
CA GLU A 161 -19.39 12.55 -11.56
C GLU A 161 -18.28 12.10 -12.52
N SER A 162 -17.09 12.73 -12.46
CA SER A 162 -15.93 12.30 -13.26
C SER A 162 -15.51 10.87 -12.90
N LEU A 163 -15.56 10.51 -11.63
CA LEU A 163 -15.23 9.16 -11.16
C LEU A 163 -16.26 8.13 -11.63
N VAL A 164 -17.55 8.45 -11.53
CA VAL A 164 -18.64 7.60 -12.04
C VAL A 164 -18.47 7.36 -13.54
N ARG A 165 -18.27 8.43 -14.32
CA ARG A 165 -18.06 8.35 -15.78
C ARG A 165 -16.83 7.51 -16.14
N ALA A 166 -15.70 7.71 -15.47
CA ALA A 166 -14.50 6.91 -15.71
C ALA A 166 -14.73 5.42 -15.44
N ARG A 167 -15.46 5.08 -14.37
CA ARG A 167 -15.82 3.70 -14.05
C ARG A 167 -16.73 3.07 -15.11
N GLU A 168 -17.71 3.82 -15.63
CA GLU A 168 -18.59 3.35 -16.71
C GLU A 168 -17.80 3.04 -17.98
N ILE A 169 -16.91 3.94 -18.40
CA ILE A 169 -16.03 3.73 -19.56
C ILE A 169 -15.15 2.47 -19.35
N LEU A 170 -14.60 2.28 -18.16
CA LEU A 170 -13.79 1.12 -17.85
C LEU A 170 -14.57 -0.20 -17.85
N ARG A 171 -15.83 -0.20 -17.38
CA ARG A 171 -16.71 -1.38 -17.42
C ARG A 171 -17.06 -1.81 -18.84
N SER A 172 -17.24 -0.84 -19.73
CA SER A 172 -17.57 -1.09 -21.14
C SER A 172 -16.34 -1.40 -22.00
N SER A 173 -15.13 -1.27 -21.47
CA SER A 173 -13.89 -1.42 -22.21
C SER A 173 -13.33 -2.84 -22.11
N PRO A 174 -12.88 -3.45 -23.21
CA PRO A 174 -12.31 -4.79 -23.18
C PRO A 174 -10.91 -4.79 -22.54
N GLY A 175 -10.78 -5.47 -21.43
CA GLY A 175 -9.52 -5.80 -20.77
C GLY A 175 -8.87 -4.66 -19.96
N PRO A 176 -8.14 -5.01 -18.93
CA PRO A 176 -7.53 -4.06 -17.99
C PRO A 176 -6.16 -3.58 -18.46
N ARG A 177 -6.12 -2.73 -19.49
CA ARG A 177 -4.87 -2.11 -19.97
C ARG A 177 -4.70 -0.72 -19.36
N TRP A 178 -3.48 -0.32 -19.07
CA TRP A 178 -3.15 1.03 -18.61
C TRP A 178 -3.63 2.12 -19.58
N SER A 179 -3.48 1.87 -20.90
CA SER A 179 -3.97 2.80 -21.93
C SER A 179 -5.49 3.01 -21.85
N THR A 180 -6.25 1.96 -21.63
CA THR A 180 -7.71 2.04 -21.45
C THR A 180 -8.07 2.86 -20.20
N LEU A 181 -7.36 2.64 -19.11
CA LEU A 181 -7.59 3.35 -17.87
C LEU A 181 -7.25 4.85 -18.00
N ILE A 182 -6.12 5.18 -18.61
CA ILE A 182 -5.73 6.58 -18.88
C ILE A 182 -6.74 7.24 -19.81
N ALA A 183 -7.16 6.58 -20.88
CA ALA A 183 -8.17 7.11 -21.79
C ALA A 183 -9.52 7.37 -21.09
N ALA A 184 -9.95 6.47 -20.22
CA ALA A 184 -11.18 6.64 -19.43
C ALA A 184 -11.09 7.86 -18.50
N VAL A 185 -9.94 8.05 -17.85
CA VAL A 185 -9.69 9.24 -17.00
C VAL A 185 -9.77 10.52 -17.84
N VAL A 186 -9.08 10.58 -18.97
CA VAL A 186 -9.08 11.77 -19.85
C VAL A 186 -10.48 12.09 -20.38
N GLN A 187 -11.22 11.07 -20.83
CA GLN A 187 -12.59 11.24 -21.37
C GLN A 187 -13.61 11.63 -20.30
N SER A 188 -13.35 11.33 -19.04
CA SER A 188 -14.24 11.66 -17.92
C SER A 188 -14.02 13.06 -17.36
N MET A 189 -12.91 13.70 -17.71
CA MET A 189 -12.63 15.09 -17.28
C MET A 189 -13.63 16.07 -17.88
N PRO A 190 -14.01 17.14 -17.17
CA PRO A 190 -14.81 18.22 -17.73
C PRO A 190 -14.13 18.80 -18.96
N LYS A 191 -14.89 19.00 -20.04
CA LYS A 191 -14.40 19.76 -21.19
C LYS A 191 -14.33 21.23 -20.77
N GLN A 192 -13.19 21.85 -20.98
CA GLN A 192 -13.04 23.31 -20.83
C GLN A 192 -13.82 24.04 -21.89
#